data_cb9769c00b6d651666f3584de5589ab6
#
_entry.id   cb9769c00b6d651666f3584de5589ab6
#
_cell.length_a   1.000
_cell.length_b   1.000
_cell.length_c   1.000
_cell.angle_alpha   90.00
_cell.angle_beta   90.00
_cell.angle_gamma   90.00
#
_symmetry.space_group_name_H-M   'P 1'
#
loop_
_entity.id
_entity.type
_entity.pdbx_description
1 polymer ?
#
loop_
_entity_poly.entity_id
_entity_poly.type
_entity_poly.pdbx_seq_one_letter_code
_entity_poly.pdbx_strand_id
1 'polypeptide(L)'
;MNYYVYILANSTNVAIYVGVTKDLIRRVYEHKHHLDPDSFTAKHNIHKLVYYESTTDVTAAIEREKHIKGWNRKRKNKLIETMNPKWEELYDTILL
;
A
#
# COMPACT_ATOMS: atom_id res chain seq x y z
N MET A 1 -3.57 14.39 13.03
CA MET A 1 -2.61 13.69 12.14
C MET A 1 -3.27 12.42 11.62
N ASN A 2 -3.07 12.10 10.37
CA ASN A 2 -3.59 10.86 9.77
C ASN A 2 -2.50 9.81 9.66
N TYR A 3 -2.92 8.56 9.83
CA TYR A 3 -2.09 7.39 9.59
C TYR A 3 -2.76 6.57 8.50
N TYR A 4 -1.97 5.98 7.63
CA TYR A 4 -2.46 5.27 6.45
C TYR A 4 -2.02 3.82 6.46
N VAL A 5 -2.97 2.93 6.16
CA VAL A 5 -2.64 1.57 5.76
C VAL A 5 -2.76 1.55 4.23
N TYR A 6 -1.75 1.03 3.56
CA TYR A 6 -1.69 1.07 2.10
C TYR A 6 -1.26 -0.27 1.54
N ILE A 7 -1.62 -0.51 0.28
CA ILE A 7 -1.19 -1.71 -0.44
C ILE A 7 -0.56 -1.25 -1.76
N LEU A 8 0.63 -1.79 -2.02
CA LEU A 8 1.32 -1.61 -3.29
C LEU A 8 1.30 -2.91 -4.07
N ALA A 9 1.38 -2.82 -5.40
CA ALA A 9 1.48 -3.97 -6.28
C ALA A 9 2.59 -3.74 -7.30
N ASN A 10 3.12 -4.82 -7.86
CA ASN A 10 3.97 -4.71 -9.04
C ASN A 10 3.09 -4.51 -10.28
N SER A 11 3.71 -4.25 -11.43
CA SER A 11 2.97 -3.92 -12.66
C SER A 11 2.01 -5.02 -13.13
N THR A 12 2.30 -6.27 -12.81
CA THR A 12 1.46 -7.41 -13.20
C THR A 12 0.46 -7.82 -12.12
N ASN A 13 0.46 -7.14 -10.97
CA ASN A 13 -0.40 -7.45 -9.82
C ASN A 13 -0.16 -8.84 -9.19
N VAL A 14 0.97 -9.47 -9.51
CA VAL A 14 1.33 -10.79 -8.96
C VAL A 14 1.82 -10.65 -7.52
N ALA A 15 2.66 -9.65 -7.25
CA ALA A 15 3.22 -9.40 -5.93
C ALA A 15 2.59 -8.15 -5.31
N ILE A 16 2.26 -8.21 -4.03
CA ILE A 16 1.72 -7.07 -3.29
C ILE A 16 2.46 -6.89 -1.96
N TYR A 17 2.37 -5.69 -1.42
CA TYR A 17 2.96 -5.33 -0.13
C TYR A 17 1.96 -4.49 0.66
N VAL A 18 1.77 -4.83 1.93
CA VAL A 18 0.91 -4.07 2.85
C VAL A 18 1.80 -3.32 3.83
N GLY A 19 1.56 -2.02 4.00
CA GLY A 19 2.35 -1.19 4.90
C GLY A 19 1.50 -0.19 5.67
N VAL A 20 2.12 0.48 6.63
CA VAL A 20 1.52 1.55 7.42
C VAL A 20 2.48 2.73 7.45
N THR A 21 1.94 3.94 7.35
CA THR A 21 2.76 5.17 7.37
C THR A 21 1.94 6.36 7.86
N LYS A 22 2.62 7.36 8.40
CA LYS A 22 2.01 8.67 8.68
C LYS A 22 2.11 9.64 7.51
N ASP A 23 2.88 9.28 6.47
CA ASP A 23 3.09 10.14 5.30
C ASP A 23 3.01 9.27 4.02
N LEU A 24 1.80 9.16 3.49
CA LEU A 24 1.53 8.27 2.36
C LEU A 24 2.27 8.72 1.10
N ILE A 25 2.25 10.01 0.78
CA ILE A 25 2.88 10.53 -0.42
C ILE A 25 4.37 10.26 -0.40
N ARG A 26 5.04 10.57 0.72
CA ARG A 26 6.47 10.36 0.88
C ARG A 26 6.82 8.88 0.81
N ARG A 27 6.07 8.03 1.49
CA ARG A 27 6.37 6.59 1.53
C ARG A 27 6.23 5.95 0.15
N VAL A 28 5.18 6.29 -0.59
CA VAL A 28 5.00 5.76 -1.95
C VAL A 28 6.10 6.29 -2.86
N TYR A 29 6.48 7.56 -2.72
CA TYR A 29 7.62 8.12 -3.46
C TYR A 29 8.90 7.30 -3.21
N GLU A 30 9.20 7.00 -1.94
CA GLU A 30 10.37 6.20 -1.57
C GLU A 30 10.37 4.83 -2.24
N HIS A 31 9.21 4.17 -2.27
CA HIS A 31 9.07 2.88 -2.94
C HIS A 31 9.28 2.99 -4.46
N LYS A 32 8.69 4.01 -5.09
CA LYS A 32 8.81 4.22 -6.53
C LYS A 32 10.25 4.48 -6.98
N HIS A 33 11.03 5.14 -6.16
CA HIS A 33 12.42 5.50 -6.48
C HIS A 33 13.43 4.53 -5.88
N HIS A 34 12.96 3.42 -5.29
CA HIS A 34 13.82 2.37 -4.73
C HIS A 34 14.89 2.96 -3.79
N LEU A 35 14.49 3.89 -2.91
CA LEU A 35 15.44 4.54 -1.98
C LEU A 35 16.10 3.58 -1.03
N ASP A 36 15.47 2.43 -0.76
CA ASP A 36 16.09 1.30 -0.08
C ASP A 36 16.16 0.13 -1.08
N PRO A 37 17.26 0.00 -1.83
CA PRO A 37 17.37 -1.03 -2.89
C PRO A 37 17.37 -2.46 -2.34
N ASP A 38 17.65 -2.64 -1.05
CA ASP A 38 17.63 -3.97 -0.42
C ASP A 38 16.26 -4.34 0.13
N SER A 39 15.27 -3.43 0.07
CA SER A 39 13.93 -3.70 0.57
C SER A 39 13.21 -4.75 -0.29
N PHE A 40 12.24 -5.41 0.32
CA PHE A 40 11.37 -6.37 -0.38
C PHE A 40 10.70 -5.71 -1.59
N THR A 41 10.16 -4.50 -1.42
CA THR A 41 9.44 -3.80 -2.48
C THR A 41 10.35 -3.46 -3.66
N ALA A 42 11.60 -3.04 -3.39
CA ALA A 42 12.56 -2.73 -4.46
C ALA A 42 12.94 -3.99 -5.23
N LYS A 43 13.23 -5.09 -4.53
CA LYS A 43 13.62 -6.36 -5.16
C LYS A 43 12.53 -6.96 -6.02
N HIS A 44 11.27 -6.72 -5.70
CA HIS A 44 10.13 -7.28 -6.42
C HIS A 44 9.40 -6.26 -7.29
N ASN A 45 9.96 -5.04 -7.44
CA ASN A 45 9.37 -3.96 -8.24
C ASN A 45 7.93 -3.61 -7.84
N ILE A 46 7.68 -3.61 -6.52
CA ILE A 46 6.35 -3.33 -5.96
C ILE A 46 6.28 -1.84 -5.65
N HIS A 47 5.70 -1.05 -6.56
CA HIS A 47 5.69 0.40 -6.44
C HIS A 47 4.38 1.07 -6.89
N LYS A 48 3.40 0.30 -7.35
CA LYS A 48 2.11 0.84 -7.80
C LYS A 48 1.16 0.90 -6.60
N LEU A 49 0.67 2.11 -6.25
CA LEU A 49 -0.28 2.27 -5.16
C LEU A 49 -1.67 1.83 -5.64
N VAL A 50 -2.22 0.77 -5.05
CA VAL A 50 -3.52 0.22 -5.47
C VAL A 50 -4.61 0.34 -4.42
N TYR A 51 -4.26 0.65 -3.17
CA TYR A 51 -5.23 0.80 -2.08
C TYR A 51 -4.65 1.63 -0.94
N TYR A 52 -5.49 2.43 -0.29
CA TYR A 52 -5.14 3.07 0.98
C TYR A 52 -6.40 3.38 1.78
N GLU A 53 -6.23 3.44 3.08
CA GLU A 53 -7.25 3.89 4.03
C GLU A 53 -6.56 4.72 5.11
N SER A 54 -7.32 5.56 5.80
CA SER A 54 -6.75 6.44 6.82
C SER A 54 -7.51 6.35 8.13
N THR A 55 -6.80 6.65 9.22
CA THR A 55 -7.35 6.80 10.55
C THR A 55 -6.53 7.82 11.32
N THR A 56 -7.13 8.44 12.33
CA THR A 56 -6.40 9.35 13.21
C THR A 56 -5.75 8.65 14.39
N ASP A 57 -6.01 7.36 14.58
CA ASP A 57 -5.49 6.55 15.70
C ASP A 57 -4.36 5.66 15.22
N VAL A 58 -3.13 5.92 15.72
CA VAL A 58 -1.95 5.16 15.33
C VAL A 58 -2.05 3.68 15.72
N THR A 59 -2.63 3.38 16.87
CA THR A 59 -2.81 2.00 17.32
C THR A 59 -3.74 1.24 16.38
N ALA A 60 -4.86 1.86 16.01
CA ALA A 60 -5.81 1.28 15.06
C ALA A 60 -5.15 1.02 13.71
N ALA A 61 -4.30 1.94 13.23
CA ALA A 61 -3.59 1.78 11.96
C ALA A 61 -2.65 0.57 11.99
N ILE A 62 -1.87 0.44 13.05
CA ILE A 62 -0.91 -0.66 13.22
C ILE A 62 -1.65 -2.01 13.30
N GLU A 63 -2.74 -2.07 14.07
CA GLU A 63 -3.54 -3.28 14.18
C GLU A 63 -4.18 -3.66 12.84
N ARG A 64 -4.69 -2.67 12.12
CA ARG A 64 -5.30 -2.89 10.80
C ARG A 64 -4.29 -3.47 9.81
N GLU A 65 -3.08 -2.90 9.77
CA GLU A 65 -2.01 -3.40 8.92
C GLU A 65 -1.69 -4.86 9.24
N LYS A 66 -1.57 -5.21 10.52
CA LYS A 66 -1.29 -6.58 10.94
C LYS A 66 -2.41 -7.53 10.54
N HIS A 67 -3.67 -7.12 10.70
CA HIS A 67 -4.81 -7.93 10.30
C HIS A 67 -4.80 -8.22 8.80
N ILE A 68 -4.63 -7.17 7.99
CA ILE A 68 -4.61 -7.32 6.53
C ILE A 68 -3.44 -8.20 6.09
N LYS A 69 -2.27 -8.04 6.68
CA LYS A 69 -1.11 -8.90 6.38
C LYS A 69 -1.39 -10.38 6.63
N GLY A 70 -2.21 -10.69 7.64
CA GLY A 70 -2.58 -12.06 7.98
C GLY A 70 -3.66 -12.68 7.09
N TRP A 71 -4.34 -11.88 6.25
CA TRP A 71 -5.38 -12.39 5.36
C TRP A 71 -4.77 -13.17 4.19
N ASN A 72 -5.56 -14.09 3.61
CA ASN A 72 -5.15 -14.74 2.38
C ASN A 72 -5.19 -13.74 1.20
N ARG A 73 -4.59 -14.12 0.10
CA ARG A 73 -4.48 -13.25 -1.07
C ARG A 73 -5.84 -12.85 -1.65
N LYS A 74 -6.79 -13.78 -1.68
CA LYS A 74 -8.13 -13.53 -2.21
C LYS A 74 -8.83 -12.41 -1.43
N ARG A 75 -8.72 -12.44 -0.10
CA ARG A 75 -9.33 -11.42 0.76
C ARG A 75 -8.65 -10.07 0.60
N LYS A 76 -7.32 -10.06 0.45
CA LYS A 76 -6.58 -8.81 0.15
C LYS A 76 -7.02 -8.22 -1.18
N ASN A 77 -7.18 -9.06 -2.20
CA ASN A 77 -7.64 -8.62 -3.52
C ASN A 77 -9.03 -7.99 -3.43
N LYS A 78 -9.95 -8.60 -2.69
CA LYS A 78 -11.29 -8.05 -2.49
C LYS A 78 -11.24 -6.66 -1.84
N LEU A 79 -10.39 -6.49 -0.85
CA LEU A 79 -10.23 -5.19 -0.20
C LEU A 79 -9.77 -4.14 -1.21
N ILE A 80 -8.75 -4.44 -1.99
CA ILE A 80 -8.25 -3.53 -3.03
C ILE A 80 -9.39 -3.14 -3.98
N GLU A 81 -10.18 -4.12 -4.42
CA GLU A 81 -11.23 -3.92 -5.41
C GLU A 81 -12.44 -3.15 -4.90
N THR A 82 -12.61 -3.01 -3.58
CA THR A 82 -13.65 -2.11 -3.03
C THR A 82 -13.38 -0.66 -3.39
N MET A 83 -12.13 -0.27 -3.53
CA MET A 83 -11.71 1.09 -3.88
C MET A 83 -11.27 1.19 -5.34
N ASN A 84 -10.66 0.13 -5.87
CA ASN A 84 -9.91 0.20 -7.12
C ASN A 84 -10.07 -1.11 -7.91
N PRO A 85 -11.26 -1.33 -8.50
CA PRO A 85 -11.56 -2.62 -9.17
C PRO A 85 -10.63 -2.95 -10.32
N LYS A 86 -10.00 -1.96 -10.93
CA LYS A 86 -9.09 -2.16 -12.07
C LYS A 86 -7.62 -2.18 -11.66
N TRP A 87 -7.30 -2.01 -10.38
CA TRP A 87 -5.92 -1.97 -9.87
C TRP A 87 -5.08 -0.89 -10.56
N GLU A 88 -5.68 0.27 -10.75
CA GLU A 88 -4.99 1.40 -11.36
C GLU A 88 -4.01 2.04 -10.38
N GLU A 89 -2.99 2.74 -10.90
CA GLU A 89 -2.08 3.52 -10.07
C GLU A 89 -2.83 4.68 -9.42
N LEU A 90 -2.85 4.73 -8.09
CA LEU A 90 -3.54 5.80 -7.36
C LEU A 90 -2.60 6.94 -6.92
N TYR A 91 -1.29 6.82 -7.17
CA TYR A 91 -0.32 7.80 -6.68
C TYR A 91 -0.62 9.21 -7.18
N ASP A 92 -0.92 9.36 -8.45
CA ASP A 92 -1.22 10.68 -9.02
C ASP A 92 -2.48 11.30 -8.39
N THR A 93 -3.42 10.46 -7.98
CA THR A 93 -4.65 10.89 -7.32
C THR A 93 -4.37 11.52 -5.95
N ILE A 94 -3.42 10.97 -5.19
CA ILE A 94 -3.12 11.48 -3.85
C ILE A 94 -2.24 12.74 -3.88
N LEU A 95 -1.64 13.05 -5.02
CA LEU A 95 -0.83 14.26 -5.19
C LEU A 95 -1.68 15.53 -5.42
N LEU A 96 -2.95 15.38 -5.74
CA LEU A 96 -3.84 16.50 -6.07
C LEU A 96 -4.30 17.27 -4.84
#